data_68a70b9160924ad9d6dbcef2dafde913
#
_entry.id   68a70b9160924ad9d6dbcef2dafde913
#
_cell.length_a   1.000
_cell.length_b   1.000
_cell.length_c   1.000
_cell.angle_alpha   90.00
_cell.angle_beta   90.00
_cell.angle_gamma   90.00
#
_symmetry.space_group_name_H-M   'P 1'
#
loop_
_entity.id
_entity.type
_entity.pdbx_description
1 polymer ?
#
loop_
_entity_poly.entity_id
_entity_poly.type
_entity_poly.pdbx_seq_one_letter_code
_entity_poly.pdbx_strand_id
1 'polypeptide(L)'
;MGKKWMVLGALCLLALGLFGCGSQKQETAAKNNTAIEIPYGKSLAQYGITGSLVLSRKPERVVSLTNTPVLTLYALGVNQVGIPDTKIIQWPEDLKKQAKLFQTGMRSNIDLEGVIALKPDLVIVGYHAKDTYGKILEREKIPVYYVDAGPTVSYDSVKEMTLLLVDAFGKDTAEGEKIRDRFARLEEQLQQQKARNQGKKVMVLQAAPPQFYLQNQNGTVGSMFQLMGYTNVAPAAGGTMVIMDREKALSYDLDLIVCVSAMAGEQEQQAAMEKEFTEHGEYWNHFSAIRNKRVIYLPKWFAVSSGLDEIDQFQDLFKRLDALKAGQP
;
A
#
# COMPACT_ATOMS: atom_id res chain seq x y z
N MET A 1 -50.93 -73.39 48.30
CA MET A 1 -52.05 -72.63 48.89
C MET A 1 -51.86 -71.22 48.41
N GLY A 2 -52.54 -70.76 47.54
CA GLY A 2 -53.94 -70.26 47.38
C GLY A 2 -53.84 -68.77 47.15
N LYS A 3 -54.22 -68.35 46.15
CA LYS A 3 -55.42 -67.88 45.43
C LYS A 3 -55.22 -66.38 45.12
N LYS A 4 -55.23 -65.96 43.82
CA LYS A 4 -56.42 -65.43 43.12
C LYS A 4 -56.90 -64.08 43.71
N TRP A 5 -57.15 -63.01 43.02
CA TRP A 5 -58.00 -62.69 41.82
C TRP A 5 -57.77 -61.20 41.53
N MET A 6 -57.59 -60.80 40.25
CA MET A 6 -58.64 -60.34 39.32
C MET A 6 -59.22 -58.94 39.66
N VAL A 7 -59.05 -58.00 38.74
CA VAL A 7 -59.94 -57.51 37.69
C VAL A 7 -60.41 -56.03 37.87
N LEU A 8 -60.45 -55.39 36.74
CA LEU A 8 -61.25 -54.21 36.27
C LEU A 8 -60.96 -52.88 36.99
N GLY A 9 -60.82 -51.83 36.28
CA GLY A 9 -61.34 -51.36 35.00
C GLY A 9 -61.73 -49.89 35.16
N ALA A 10 -61.84 -49.23 34.05
CA ALA A 10 -62.45 -47.92 33.77
C ALA A 10 -61.53 -46.72 33.92
N LEU A 11 -61.08 -46.15 32.81
CA LEU A 11 -61.77 -45.19 31.93
C LEU A 11 -62.32 -43.93 32.65
N CYS A 12 -61.64 -42.81 32.44
CA CYS A 12 -62.21 -41.44 32.30
C CYS A 12 -61.08 -40.49 31.86
N LEU A 13 -60.95 -40.12 30.64
CA LEU A 13 -61.40 -38.94 29.96
C LEU A 13 -60.91 -37.57 30.50
N LEU A 14 -60.09 -36.93 29.64
CA LEU A 14 -60.10 -35.50 29.28
C LEU A 14 -59.90 -34.42 30.37
N ALA A 15 -58.70 -33.77 30.29
CA ALA A 15 -58.68 -32.33 30.33
C ALA A 15 -57.49 -31.82 29.51
N LEU A 16 -57.80 -31.07 28.49
CA LEU A 16 -56.89 -30.26 27.67
C LEU A 16 -56.26 -29.15 28.53
N GLY A 17 -54.95 -29.12 28.55
CA GLY A 17 -54.14 -28.02 29.08
C GLY A 17 -53.08 -27.60 28.06
N LEU A 18 -53.45 -26.67 27.19
CA LEU A 18 -52.53 -25.98 26.31
C LEU A 18 -51.56 -25.14 27.14
N PHE A 19 -50.35 -25.58 27.33
CA PHE A 19 -49.22 -24.71 27.64
C PHE A 19 -48.19 -24.85 26.52
N GLY A 20 -48.27 -23.90 25.59
CA GLY A 20 -47.24 -23.69 24.56
C GLY A 20 -45.96 -23.17 25.22
N CYS A 21 -44.99 -24.03 25.46
CA CYS A 21 -43.60 -23.62 25.63
C CYS A 21 -43.01 -23.30 24.28
N GLY A 22 -43.07 -22.03 23.90
CA GLY A 22 -42.32 -21.50 22.81
C GLY A 22 -40.81 -21.65 23.09
N SER A 23 -40.18 -22.64 22.49
CA SER A 23 -38.73 -22.70 22.40
C SER A 23 -38.30 -21.51 21.53
N GLN A 24 -37.93 -20.41 22.17
CA GLN A 24 -37.08 -19.42 21.52
C GLN A 24 -35.77 -20.12 21.15
N LYS A 25 -35.64 -20.46 19.88
CA LYS A 25 -34.32 -20.67 19.28
C LYS A 25 -33.59 -19.33 19.43
N GLN A 26 -32.78 -19.22 20.45
CA GLN A 26 -31.66 -18.31 20.45
C GLN A 26 -30.77 -18.78 19.28
N GLU A 27 -30.92 -18.14 18.13
CA GLU A 27 -29.86 -18.10 17.13
C GLU A 27 -28.69 -17.34 17.78
N THR A 28 -27.88 -18.05 18.52
CA THR A 28 -26.51 -17.67 18.77
C THR A 28 -25.84 -17.71 17.41
N ALA A 29 -25.78 -16.54 16.74
CA ALA A 29 -24.85 -16.32 15.67
C ALA A 29 -23.46 -16.72 16.22
N ALA A 30 -23.02 -17.90 15.89
CA ALA A 30 -21.65 -18.33 16.10
C ALA A 30 -20.81 -17.34 15.29
N LYS A 31 -20.27 -16.30 15.92
CA LYS A 31 -19.20 -15.49 15.34
C LYS A 31 -18.11 -16.50 15.01
N ASN A 32 -17.88 -16.76 13.73
CA ASN A 32 -16.76 -17.53 13.26
C ASN A 32 -15.48 -16.86 13.74
N ASN A 33 -15.02 -17.29 14.89
CA ASN A 33 -13.82 -16.80 15.57
C ASN A 33 -12.61 -17.54 15.00
N THR A 34 -12.43 -17.44 13.66
CA THR A 34 -11.31 -18.05 12.99
C THR A 34 -10.10 -17.15 13.18
N ALA A 35 -9.04 -17.69 13.79
CA ALA A 35 -7.78 -17.00 13.93
C ALA A 35 -7.26 -16.59 12.53
N ILE A 36 -6.72 -15.39 12.44
CA ILE A 36 -6.13 -14.85 11.21
C ILE A 36 -4.63 -14.79 11.39
N GLU A 37 -3.90 -15.38 10.48
CA GLU A 37 -2.45 -15.29 10.40
C GLU A 37 -2.06 -14.36 9.26
N ILE A 38 -1.22 -13.35 9.56
CA ILE A 38 -0.71 -12.38 8.59
C ILE A 38 0.80 -12.53 8.56
N PRO A 39 1.38 -13.22 7.56
CA PRO A 39 2.82 -13.31 7.41
C PRO A 39 3.45 -11.94 7.21
N TYR A 40 4.66 -11.75 7.71
CA TYR A 40 5.44 -10.55 7.39
C TYR A 40 6.06 -10.65 6.00
N GLY A 41 6.14 -9.52 5.30
CA GLY A 41 6.78 -9.44 3.99
C GLY A 41 8.27 -9.83 4.07
N LYS A 42 8.78 -10.47 3.01
CA LYS A 42 10.15 -10.99 2.96
C LYS A 42 11.21 -9.92 3.14
N SER A 43 10.95 -8.70 2.64
CA SER A 43 11.85 -7.55 2.79
C SER A 43 12.13 -7.19 4.25
N LEU A 44 11.22 -7.57 5.18
CA LEU A 44 11.35 -7.26 6.60
C LEU A 44 12.34 -8.16 7.35
N ALA A 45 12.73 -9.29 6.77
CA ALA A 45 13.68 -10.22 7.39
C ALA A 45 15.04 -9.56 7.68
N GLN A 46 15.50 -8.65 6.82
CA GLN A 46 16.74 -7.89 7.02
C GLN A 46 16.69 -6.97 8.26
N TYR A 47 15.49 -6.66 8.76
CA TYR A 47 15.25 -5.84 9.96
C TYR A 47 14.89 -6.72 11.18
N GLY A 48 15.08 -8.04 11.08
CA GLY A 48 14.77 -8.99 12.15
C GLY A 48 13.27 -9.14 12.42
N ILE A 49 12.41 -8.91 11.41
CA ILE A 49 10.97 -9.12 11.47
C ILE A 49 10.64 -10.30 10.55
N THR A 50 10.31 -11.43 11.15
CA THR A 50 10.03 -12.69 10.44
C THR A 50 8.85 -13.40 11.08
N GLY A 51 8.31 -14.41 10.40
CA GLY A 51 7.13 -15.15 10.86
C GLY A 51 5.83 -14.43 10.53
N SER A 52 4.90 -14.42 11.46
CA SER A 52 3.53 -13.92 11.23
C SER A 52 2.98 -13.24 12.48
N LEU A 53 2.08 -12.28 12.29
CA LEU A 53 1.17 -11.84 13.33
C LEU A 53 -0.06 -12.77 13.33
N VAL A 54 -0.40 -13.30 14.51
CA VAL A 54 -1.61 -14.11 14.70
C VAL A 54 -2.65 -13.31 15.49
N LEU A 55 -3.80 -13.10 14.90
CA LEU A 55 -4.96 -12.47 15.52
C LEU A 55 -5.99 -13.55 15.88
N SER A 56 -6.57 -13.49 17.07
CA SER A 56 -7.58 -14.45 17.51
C SER A 56 -8.93 -14.34 16.77
N ARG A 57 -9.14 -13.20 16.08
CA ARG A 57 -10.33 -12.91 15.28
C ARG A 57 -10.04 -11.83 14.23
N LYS A 58 -10.95 -11.66 13.28
CA LYS A 58 -10.88 -10.53 12.32
C LYS A 58 -10.93 -9.20 13.09
N PRO A 59 -10.00 -8.27 12.83
CA PRO A 59 -10.00 -6.98 13.51
C PRO A 59 -11.21 -6.14 13.08
N GLU A 60 -11.81 -5.46 14.05
CA GLU A 60 -12.96 -4.59 13.85
C GLU A 60 -12.58 -3.11 13.91
N ARG A 61 -11.38 -2.77 14.41
CA ARG A 61 -10.91 -1.41 14.64
C ARG A 61 -9.43 -1.30 14.29
N VAL A 62 -9.15 -1.04 13.02
CA VAL A 62 -7.77 -0.95 12.52
C VAL A 62 -7.30 0.50 12.54
N VAL A 63 -6.08 0.73 12.98
CA VAL A 63 -5.36 1.99 12.80
C VAL A 63 -4.17 1.75 11.89
N SER A 64 -4.09 2.48 10.79
CA SER A 64 -2.93 2.51 9.90
C SER A 64 -2.11 3.77 10.18
N LEU A 65 -0.84 3.62 10.56
CA LEU A 65 0.09 4.73 10.79
C LEU A 65 1.10 4.90 9.64
N THR A 66 0.83 4.27 8.51
CA THR A 66 1.57 4.41 7.24
C THR A 66 0.60 4.35 6.06
N ASN A 67 0.98 4.98 4.95
CA ASN A 67 0.09 5.15 3.80
C ASN A 67 -0.22 3.82 3.07
N THR A 68 0.79 2.99 2.92
CA THR A 68 0.79 1.84 1.99
C THR A 68 -0.38 0.85 2.18
N PRO A 69 -0.81 0.46 3.40
CA PRO A 69 -1.91 -0.49 3.57
C PRO A 69 -3.31 0.13 3.45
N VAL A 70 -3.44 1.47 3.54
CA VAL A 70 -4.74 2.14 3.75
C VAL A 70 -5.74 1.81 2.65
N LEU A 71 -5.37 1.96 1.38
CA LEU A 71 -6.29 1.73 0.25
C LEU A 71 -6.58 0.24 0.03
N THR A 72 -5.64 -0.64 0.34
CA THR A 72 -5.87 -2.09 0.32
C THR A 72 -6.92 -2.48 1.35
N LEU A 73 -6.76 -2.03 2.60
CA LEU A 73 -7.71 -2.30 3.67
C LEU A 73 -9.09 -1.70 3.37
N TYR A 74 -9.12 -0.49 2.81
CA TYR A 74 -10.37 0.14 2.39
C TYR A 74 -11.09 -0.67 1.31
N ALA A 75 -10.37 -1.09 0.27
CA ALA A 75 -10.94 -1.91 -0.81
C ALA A 75 -11.46 -3.28 -0.32
N LEU A 76 -10.86 -3.83 0.74
CA LEU A 76 -11.28 -5.08 1.40
C LEU A 76 -12.41 -4.88 2.43
N GLY A 77 -12.93 -3.66 2.59
CA GLY A 77 -13.98 -3.35 3.56
C GLY A 77 -13.56 -3.48 5.03
N VAL A 78 -12.25 -3.36 5.31
CA VAL A 78 -11.73 -3.38 6.69
C VAL A 78 -12.00 -2.02 7.33
N ASN A 79 -12.62 -2.04 8.53
CA ASN A 79 -12.95 -0.81 9.24
C ASN A 79 -11.69 -0.14 9.81
N GLN A 80 -11.29 0.98 9.23
CA GLN A 80 -10.18 1.79 9.68
C GLN A 80 -10.68 2.96 10.53
N VAL A 81 -10.31 3.00 11.80
CA VAL A 81 -10.67 4.05 12.76
C VAL A 81 -9.61 5.14 12.89
N GLY A 82 -8.44 4.93 12.30
CA GLY A 82 -7.36 5.91 12.24
C GLY A 82 -6.49 5.67 11.01
N ILE A 83 -6.11 6.76 10.31
CA ILE A 83 -5.30 6.74 9.09
C ILE A 83 -4.31 7.92 9.08
N PRO A 84 -3.26 7.90 8.24
CA PRO A 84 -2.35 9.02 8.09
C PRO A 84 -3.04 10.26 7.53
N ASP A 85 -2.71 11.43 8.09
CA ASP A 85 -2.98 12.72 7.45
C ASP A 85 -1.93 12.98 6.37
N THR A 86 -2.35 13.04 5.13
CA THR A 86 -1.46 13.30 3.98
C THR A 86 -2.10 14.24 2.98
N LYS A 87 -1.29 15.13 2.39
CA LYS A 87 -1.68 16.03 1.30
C LYS A 87 -1.27 15.49 -0.08
N ILE A 88 -0.58 14.37 -0.10
CA ILE A 88 -0.02 13.79 -1.34
C ILE A 88 -0.97 12.76 -1.92
N ILE A 89 -1.55 11.91 -1.07
CA ILE A 89 -2.49 10.86 -1.45
C ILE A 89 -3.90 11.32 -1.14
N GLN A 90 -4.84 11.07 -2.05
CA GLN A 90 -6.25 11.37 -1.86
C GLN A 90 -6.98 10.16 -1.26
N TRP A 91 -7.26 10.23 0.04
CA TRP A 91 -8.10 9.21 0.66
C TRP A 91 -9.56 9.36 0.23
N PRO A 92 -10.33 8.25 0.12
CA PRO A 92 -11.77 8.30 -0.06
C PRO A 92 -12.47 9.17 0.99
N GLU A 93 -13.44 9.97 0.58
CA GLU A 93 -14.07 10.96 1.46
C GLU A 93 -14.86 10.33 2.62
N ASP A 94 -15.46 9.18 2.41
CA ASP A 94 -16.13 8.41 3.46
C ASP A 94 -15.14 7.86 4.47
N LEU A 95 -13.98 7.37 4.02
CA LEU A 95 -12.90 6.93 4.90
C LEU A 95 -12.37 8.10 5.76
N LYS A 96 -12.15 9.27 5.16
CA LYS A 96 -11.71 10.48 5.88
C LYS A 96 -12.72 10.94 6.94
N LYS A 97 -14.01 10.77 6.68
CA LYS A 97 -15.08 11.15 7.61
C LYS A 97 -15.18 10.22 8.82
N GLN A 98 -14.86 8.94 8.64
CA GLN A 98 -15.01 7.94 9.72
C GLN A 98 -13.73 7.74 10.53
N ALA A 99 -12.55 7.98 9.97
CA ALA A 99 -11.26 7.73 10.60
C ALA A 99 -10.65 9.00 11.18
N LYS A 100 -10.01 8.90 12.36
CA LYS A 100 -9.15 9.96 12.90
C LYS A 100 -7.90 10.09 12.04
N LEU A 101 -7.55 11.32 11.66
CA LEU A 101 -6.33 11.61 10.92
C LEU A 101 -5.16 11.81 11.87
N PHE A 102 -4.06 11.11 11.61
CA PHE A 102 -2.83 11.18 12.40
C PHE A 102 -1.69 11.78 11.57
N GLN A 103 -1.00 12.76 12.15
CA GLN A 103 0.26 13.24 11.59
C GLN A 103 1.29 12.11 11.68
N THR A 104 1.70 11.60 10.53
CA THR A 104 2.68 10.52 10.41
C THR A 104 3.83 10.95 9.52
N GLY A 105 5.02 10.43 9.76
CA GLY A 105 6.21 10.73 8.97
C GLY A 105 7.48 10.63 9.80
N MET A 106 8.63 10.60 9.16
CA MET A 106 9.92 10.37 9.82
C MET A 106 10.29 11.43 10.87
N ARG A 107 9.68 12.62 10.82
CA ARG A 107 9.93 13.72 11.76
C ARG A 107 8.72 14.05 12.64
N SER A 108 7.63 13.30 12.53
CA SER A 108 6.41 13.55 13.29
C SER A 108 6.41 12.74 14.58
N ASN A 109 6.06 13.40 15.69
CA ASN A 109 5.69 12.68 16.90
C ASN A 109 4.24 12.21 16.72
N ILE A 110 4.06 10.91 16.60
CA ILE A 110 2.72 10.32 16.48
C ILE A 110 1.98 10.51 17.82
N ASP A 111 0.75 10.99 17.76
CA ASP A 111 -0.18 11.05 18.91
C ASP A 111 -0.56 9.62 19.35
N LEU A 112 0.35 8.98 20.10
CA LEU A 112 0.19 7.60 20.52
C LEU A 112 -0.96 7.43 21.52
N GLU A 113 -1.18 8.41 22.39
CA GLU A 113 -2.34 8.42 23.31
C GLU A 113 -3.65 8.46 22.52
N GLY A 114 -3.70 9.27 21.47
CA GLY A 114 -4.85 9.32 20.58
C GLY A 114 -5.07 8.02 19.80
N VAL A 115 -4.00 7.28 19.46
CA VAL A 115 -4.10 5.94 18.86
C VAL A 115 -4.71 4.96 19.88
N ILE A 116 -4.19 4.89 21.10
CA ILE A 116 -4.65 4.00 22.16
C ILE A 116 -6.10 4.30 22.53
N ALA A 117 -6.48 5.59 22.60
CA ALA A 117 -7.85 6.03 22.92
C ALA A 117 -8.89 5.52 21.89
N LEU A 118 -8.49 5.24 20.65
CA LEU A 118 -9.35 4.62 19.65
C LEU A 118 -9.64 3.14 19.93
N LYS A 119 -8.98 2.53 20.93
CA LYS A 119 -9.09 1.10 21.30
C LYS A 119 -8.97 0.20 20.05
N PRO A 120 -7.87 0.30 19.29
CA PRO A 120 -7.67 -0.53 18.11
C PRO A 120 -7.43 -1.99 18.53
N ASP A 121 -7.86 -2.91 17.68
CA ASP A 121 -7.55 -4.34 17.81
C ASP A 121 -6.49 -4.79 16.76
N LEU A 122 -6.03 -3.84 15.94
CA LEU A 122 -4.84 -3.96 15.11
C LEU A 122 -4.30 -2.57 14.80
N VAL A 123 -2.98 -2.39 14.96
CA VAL A 123 -2.26 -1.20 14.47
C VAL A 123 -1.23 -1.63 13.42
N ILE A 124 -1.20 -0.96 12.28
CA ILE A 124 -0.23 -1.21 11.21
C ILE A 124 0.75 -0.04 11.14
N VAL A 125 2.04 -0.36 11.26
CA VAL A 125 3.12 0.64 11.29
C VAL A 125 4.26 0.24 10.36
N GLY A 126 5.06 1.21 9.94
CA GLY A 126 6.32 0.92 9.25
C GLY A 126 7.32 0.22 10.18
N TYR A 127 8.13 -0.67 9.62
CA TYR A 127 9.12 -1.46 10.38
C TYR A 127 10.07 -0.62 11.23
N HIS A 128 10.38 0.61 10.79
CA HIS A 128 11.26 1.54 11.50
C HIS A 128 10.68 2.01 12.85
N ALA A 129 9.39 1.85 13.06
CA ALA A 129 8.72 2.17 14.32
C ALA A 129 8.74 1.02 15.34
N LYS A 130 9.30 -0.16 14.99
CA LYS A 130 9.30 -1.35 15.84
C LYS A 130 9.86 -1.09 17.22
N ASP A 131 11.04 -0.47 17.29
CA ASP A 131 11.74 -0.23 18.54
C ASP A 131 11.26 0.99 19.33
N THR A 132 10.33 1.74 18.78
CA THR A 132 9.73 2.94 19.40
C THR A 132 8.24 2.72 19.66
N TYR A 133 7.37 3.20 18.78
CA TYR A 133 5.92 3.11 18.93
C TYR A 133 5.39 1.67 18.99
N GLY A 134 6.01 0.76 18.22
CA GLY A 134 5.62 -0.65 18.19
C GLY A 134 5.70 -1.28 19.58
N LYS A 135 6.86 -1.16 20.25
CA LYS A 135 7.05 -1.71 21.61
C LYS A 135 6.11 -1.11 22.66
N ILE A 136 5.68 0.15 22.47
CA ILE A 136 4.74 0.77 23.40
C ILE A 136 3.35 0.17 23.19
N LEU A 137 2.89 0.07 21.95
CA LEU A 137 1.60 -0.53 21.61
C LEU A 137 1.51 -2.00 22.04
N GLU A 138 2.58 -2.77 21.84
CA GLU A 138 2.65 -4.18 22.28
C GLU A 138 2.56 -4.32 23.81
N ARG A 139 3.19 -3.41 24.58
CA ARG A 139 3.05 -3.36 26.05
C ARG A 139 1.62 -3.08 26.49
N GLU A 140 0.90 -2.27 25.71
CA GLU A 140 -0.55 -2.02 25.92
C GLU A 140 -1.42 -3.19 25.40
N LYS A 141 -0.80 -4.31 24.99
CA LYS A 141 -1.47 -5.51 24.46
C LYS A 141 -2.26 -5.25 23.17
N ILE A 142 -1.86 -4.27 22.40
CA ILE A 142 -2.43 -3.96 21.09
C ILE A 142 -1.60 -4.72 20.04
N PRO A 143 -2.23 -5.58 19.21
CA PRO A 143 -1.54 -6.24 18.12
C PRO A 143 -0.95 -5.24 17.12
N VAL A 144 0.33 -5.42 16.76
CA VAL A 144 1.05 -4.55 15.82
C VAL A 144 1.51 -5.36 14.62
N TYR A 145 1.11 -4.94 13.42
CA TYR A 145 1.60 -5.49 12.16
C TYR A 145 2.60 -4.53 11.54
N TYR A 146 3.81 -5.03 11.29
CA TYR A 146 4.88 -4.25 10.68
C TYR A 146 4.88 -4.43 9.17
N VAL A 147 5.05 -3.32 8.44
CA VAL A 147 5.14 -3.33 6.98
C VAL A 147 6.40 -2.61 6.51
N ASP A 148 6.85 -2.96 5.32
CA ASP A 148 7.84 -2.17 4.62
C ASP A 148 7.18 -0.84 4.21
N ALA A 149 7.66 0.22 4.80
CA ALA A 149 7.09 1.55 4.61
C ALA A 149 8.17 2.61 4.76
N GLY A 150 8.18 3.52 3.84
CA GLY A 150 9.10 4.63 3.79
C GLY A 150 8.60 5.69 2.83
N PRO A 151 9.37 6.75 2.59
CA PRO A 151 9.02 7.73 1.58
C PRO A 151 9.00 7.13 0.16
N THR A 152 9.83 6.11 -0.06
CA THR A 152 9.92 5.40 -1.33
C THR A 152 10.06 3.91 -1.06
N VAL A 153 9.06 3.14 -1.43
CA VAL A 153 9.03 1.66 -1.30
C VAL A 153 8.93 1.08 -2.71
N SER A 154 9.61 -0.04 -2.96
CA SER A 154 9.56 -0.67 -4.27
C SER A 154 8.20 -1.28 -4.56
N TYR A 155 7.83 -1.37 -5.83
CA TYR A 155 6.62 -2.04 -6.28
C TYR A 155 6.49 -3.47 -5.74
N ASP A 156 7.60 -4.23 -5.72
CA ASP A 156 7.56 -5.61 -5.23
C ASP A 156 7.16 -5.70 -3.76
N SER A 157 7.69 -4.79 -2.92
CA SER A 157 7.31 -4.71 -1.49
C SER A 157 5.84 -4.32 -1.32
N VAL A 158 5.35 -3.38 -2.13
CA VAL A 158 3.94 -2.96 -2.10
C VAL A 158 3.01 -4.08 -2.52
N LYS A 159 3.33 -4.76 -3.63
CA LYS A 159 2.57 -5.90 -4.14
C LYS A 159 2.54 -7.03 -3.10
N GLU A 160 3.70 -7.41 -2.56
CA GLU A 160 3.79 -8.47 -1.55
C GLU A 160 2.90 -8.14 -0.35
N MET A 161 3.07 -6.96 0.26
CA MET A 161 2.25 -6.53 1.38
C MET A 161 0.75 -6.53 1.04
N THR A 162 0.38 -6.00 -0.13
CA THR A 162 -1.02 -5.97 -0.56
C THR A 162 -1.62 -7.37 -0.67
N LEU A 163 -0.90 -8.32 -1.27
CA LEU A 163 -1.38 -9.69 -1.41
C LEU A 163 -1.44 -10.42 -0.07
N LEU A 164 -0.52 -10.18 0.86
CA LEU A 164 -0.60 -10.71 2.23
C LEU A 164 -1.85 -10.20 2.96
N LEU A 165 -2.20 -8.92 2.81
CA LEU A 165 -3.43 -8.36 3.38
C LEU A 165 -4.69 -8.90 2.70
N VAL A 166 -4.65 -9.14 1.38
CA VAL A 166 -5.75 -9.81 0.64
C VAL A 166 -5.93 -11.24 1.16
N ASP A 167 -4.85 -11.99 1.38
CA ASP A 167 -4.93 -13.35 1.92
C ASP A 167 -5.49 -13.37 3.34
N ALA A 168 -5.17 -12.37 4.15
CA ALA A 168 -5.65 -12.27 5.53
C ALA A 168 -7.10 -11.81 5.65
N PHE A 169 -7.54 -10.85 4.84
CA PHE A 169 -8.82 -10.16 5.04
C PHE A 169 -9.83 -10.33 3.92
N GLY A 170 -9.39 -10.75 2.74
CA GLY A 170 -10.22 -10.84 1.53
C GLY A 170 -9.98 -12.07 0.68
N LYS A 171 -9.43 -13.18 1.23
CA LYS A 171 -9.02 -14.36 0.48
C LYS A 171 -10.12 -14.91 -0.44
N ASP A 172 -11.33 -15.01 0.09
CA ASP A 172 -12.47 -15.60 -0.60
C ASP A 172 -13.55 -14.56 -0.93
N THR A 173 -13.15 -13.29 -1.10
CA THR A 173 -14.06 -12.19 -1.44
C THR A 173 -13.87 -11.74 -2.89
N ALA A 174 -14.93 -11.21 -3.50
CA ALA A 174 -14.86 -10.63 -4.84
C ALA A 174 -13.88 -9.45 -4.92
N GLU A 175 -13.76 -8.68 -3.85
CA GLU A 175 -12.82 -7.56 -3.72
C GLU A 175 -11.38 -8.05 -3.74
N GLY A 176 -11.08 -9.13 -3.00
CA GLY A 176 -9.75 -9.73 -2.98
C GLY A 176 -9.36 -10.32 -4.34
N GLU A 177 -10.29 -11.01 -5.01
CA GLU A 177 -10.09 -11.51 -6.37
C GLU A 177 -9.82 -10.36 -7.35
N LYS A 178 -10.61 -9.31 -7.30
CA LYS A 178 -10.42 -8.11 -8.13
C LYS A 178 -9.04 -7.48 -7.94
N ILE A 179 -8.52 -7.43 -6.71
CA ILE A 179 -7.16 -6.92 -6.46
C ILE A 179 -6.11 -7.82 -7.10
N ARG A 180 -6.22 -9.14 -6.95
CA ARG A 180 -5.30 -10.10 -7.59
C ARG A 180 -5.31 -9.96 -9.11
N ASP A 181 -6.50 -9.86 -9.71
CA ASP A 181 -6.66 -9.66 -11.15
C ASP A 181 -6.03 -8.36 -11.65
N ARG A 182 -6.12 -7.28 -10.88
CA ARG A 182 -5.45 -6.01 -11.24
C ARG A 182 -3.94 -6.19 -11.30
N PHE A 183 -3.33 -6.86 -10.33
CA PHE A 183 -1.90 -7.17 -10.37
C PHE A 183 -1.52 -8.09 -11.53
N ALA A 184 -2.29 -9.15 -11.77
CA ALA A 184 -2.02 -10.07 -12.88
C ALA A 184 -2.02 -9.35 -14.24
N ARG A 185 -3.03 -8.51 -14.49
CA ARG A 185 -3.09 -7.68 -15.71
C ARG A 185 -1.93 -6.70 -15.83
N LEU A 186 -1.56 -6.07 -14.71
CA LEU A 186 -0.40 -5.15 -14.72
C LEU A 186 0.88 -5.90 -15.06
N GLU A 187 1.09 -7.10 -14.54
CA GLU A 187 2.28 -7.90 -14.84
C GLU A 187 2.38 -8.30 -16.31
N GLU A 188 1.27 -8.65 -16.94
CA GLU A 188 1.23 -8.90 -18.39
C GLU A 188 1.64 -7.65 -19.18
N GLN A 189 1.13 -6.48 -18.81
CA GLN A 189 1.49 -5.22 -19.43
C GLN A 189 2.97 -4.87 -19.21
N LEU A 190 3.50 -5.12 -17.99
CA LEU A 190 4.92 -4.90 -17.69
C LEU A 190 5.84 -5.78 -18.54
N GLN A 191 5.48 -7.05 -18.77
CA GLN A 191 6.24 -7.92 -19.68
C GLN A 191 6.28 -7.36 -21.12
N GLN A 192 5.15 -6.83 -21.61
CA GLN A 192 5.08 -6.21 -22.93
C GLN A 192 5.95 -4.94 -22.98
N GLN A 193 5.89 -4.09 -21.95
CA GLN A 193 6.73 -2.88 -21.86
C GLN A 193 8.21 -3.24 -21.77
N LYS A 194 8.56 -4.26 -21.00
CA LYS A 194 9.94 -4.72 -20.86
C LYS A 194 10.57 -5.10 -22.20
N ALA A 195 9.85 -5.83 -23.04
CA ALA A 195 10.32 -6.20 -24.37
C ALA A 195 10.54 -4.97 -25.29
N ARG A 196 9.70 -3.93 -25.16
CA ARG A 196 9.75 -2.70 -25.96
C ARG A 196 10.86 -1.72 -25.54
N ASN A 197 11.26 -1.76 -24.28
CA ASN A 197 12.14 -0.77 -23.67
C ASN A 197 13.55 -1.33 -23.35
N GLN A 198 13.78 -2.60 -23.58
CA GLN A 198 15.08 -3.21 -23.32
C GLN A 198 16.21 -2.44 -24.00
N GLY A 199 17.26 -2.12 -23.25
CA GLY A 199 18.42 -1.37 -23.69
C GLY A 199 18.28 0.15 -23.62
N LYS A 200 17.07 0.69 -23.39
CA LYS A 200 16.89 2.13 -23.20
C LYS A 200 17.31 2.55 -21.80
N LYS A 201 17.88 3.74 -21.71
CA LYS A 201 18.38 4.32 -20.46
C LYS A 201 17.47 5.43 -19.96
N VAL A 202 17.18 5.41 -18.67
CA VAL A 202 16.36 6.42 -17.99
C VAL A 202 17.13 7.06 -16.84
N MET A 203 16.99 8.37 -16.71
CA MET A 203 17.37 9.14 -15.54
C MET A 203 16.09 9.57 -14.80
N VAL A 204 15.94 9.15 -13.54
CA VAL A 204 14.84 9.59 -12.69
C VAL A 204 15.35 10.67 -11.76
N LEU A 205 14.91 11.91 -11.99
CA LEU A 205 15.27 13.08 -11.21
C LEU A 205 14.22 13.34 -10.12
N GLN A 206 14.65 13.22 -8.87
CA GLN A 206 13.93 13.82 -7.74
C GLN A 206 14.32 15.29 -7.70
N ALA A 207 13.56 16.11 -8.41
CA ALA A 207 13.95 17.48 -8.71
C ALA A 207 13.57 18.45 -7.60
N ALA A 208 14.54 19.21 -7.12
CA ALA A 208 14.39 20.34 -6.23
C ALA A 208 15.50 21.38 -6.57
N PRO A 209 15.40 22.09 -7.73
CA PRO A 209 16.45 23.03 -8.14
C PRO A 209 16.83 24.01 -7.03
N PRO A 210 18.12 24.31 -6.83
CA PRO A 210 19.25 23.93 -7.70
C PRO A 210 19.85 22.54 -7.41
N GLN A 211 19.31 21.78 -6.47
CA GLN A 211 19.81 20.45 -6.12
C GLN A 211 18.99 19.35 -6.76
N PHE A 212 19.68 18.34 -7.27
CA PHE A 212 19.07 17.18 -7.93
C PHE A 212 19.52 15.89 -7.27
N TYR A 213 18.58 14.99 -7.11
CA TYR A 213 18.83 13.62 -6.68
C TYR A 213 18.43 12.67 -7.78
N LEU A 214 19.19 11.59 -7.94
CA LEU A 214 18.83 10.49 -8.84
C LEU A 214 18.16 9.41 -8.00
N GLN A 215 16.93 9.07 -8.34
CA GLN A 215 16.26 7.92 -7.76
C GLN A 215 16.74 6.66 -8.48
N ASN A 216 17.26 5.70 -7.72
CA ASN A 216 17.75 4.43 -8.23
C ASN A 216 16.64 3.37 -8.31
N GLN A 217 16.98 2.13 -8.67
CA GLN A 217 16.05 1.02 -8.82
C GLN A 217 15.36 0.58 -7.51
N ASN A 218 15.82 1.04 -6.35
CA ASN A 218 15.21 0.71 -5.06
C ASN A 218 14.09 1.70 -4.67
N GLY A 219 14.00 2.83 -5.38
CA GLY A 219 12.95 3.82 -5.15
C GLY A 219 11.69 3.54 -5.97
N THR A 220 10.57 4.16 -5.61
CA THR A 220 9.25 3.91 -6.21
C THR A 220 9.28 4.06 -7.74
N VAL A 221 9.62 5.25 -8.25
CA VAL A 221 9.64 5.51 -9.70
C VAL A 221 10.79 4.77 -10.39
N GLY A 222 11.96 4.71 -9.74
CA GLY A 222 13.12 3.98 -10.26
C GLY A 222 12.84 2.50 -10.47
N SER A 223 12.17 1.83 -9.53
CA SER A 223 11.76 0.43 -9.65
C SER A 223 10.70 0.23 -10.75
N MET A 224 9.75 1.16 -10.90
CA MET A 224 8.75 1.11 -11.97
C MET A 224 9.40 1.09 -13.35
N PHE A 225 10.39 1.99 -13.61
CA PHE A 225 11.09 2.03 -14.88
C PHE A 225 11.94 0.79 -15.13
N GLN A 226 12.57 0.24 -14.08
CA GLN A 226 13.31 -1.02 -14.21
C GLN A 226 12.37 -2.19 -14.55
N LEU A 227 11.21 -2.29 -13.94
CA LEU A 227 10.19 -3.30 -14.28
C LEU A 227 9.71 -3.17 -15.74
N MET A 228 9.62 -1.94 -16.24
CA MET A 228 9.31 -1.66 -17.66
C MET A 228 10.47 -1.89 -18.63
N GLY A 229 11.62 -2.38 -18.15
CA GLY A 229 12.75 -2.76 -19.00
C GLY A 229 13.79 -1.68 -19.28
N TYR A 230 13.66 -0.50 -18.68
CA TYR A 230 14.68 0.54 -18.78
C TYR A 230 15.88 0.22 -17.87
N THR A 231 17.06 0.64 -18.31
CA THR A 231 18.25 0.72 -17.46
C THR A 231 18.26 2.07 -16.73
N ASN A 232 18.06 2.05 -15.43
CA ASN A 232 18.19 3.27 -14.62
C ASN A 232 19.68 3.60 -14.46
N VAL A 233 20.09 4.83 -14.85
CA VAL A 233 21.49 5.26 -14.80
C VAL A 233 21.96 5.66 -13.39
N ALA A 234 21.05 5.82 -12.45
CA ALA A 234 21.41 6.14 -11.08
C ALA A 234 22.20 4.98 -10.43
N PRO A 235 23.30 5.28 -9.71
CA PRO A 235 24.06 4.24 -9.03
C PRO A 235 23.19 3.42 -8.08
N ALA A 236 23.40 2.09 -8.09
CA ALA A 236 22.83 1.18 -7.13
C ALA A 236 23.56 1.33 -5.78
N ALA A 237 23.33 2.43 -5.08
CA ALA A 237 23.87 2.66 -3.75
C ALA A 237 22.87 2.24 -2.67
N GLY A 238 23.32 2.10 -1.43
CA GLY A 238 22.43 1.91 -0.29
C GLY A 238 21.41 3.04 -0.20
N GLY A 239 20.13 2.70 -0.06
CA GLY A 239 19.01 3.65 -0.11
C GLY A 239 18.37 3.77 -1.47
N THR A 240 17.47 4.75 -1.62
CA THR A 240 16.61 4.91 -2.81
C THR A 240 17.01 6.05 -3.71
N MET A 241 17.89 6.94 -3.24
CA MET A 241 18.33 8.15 -3.93
C MET A 241 19.80 8.45 -3.65
N VAL A 242 20.46 9.07 -4.63
CA VAL A 242 21.81 9.63 -4.51
C VAL A 242 21.83 11.07 -5.01
N ILE A 243 22.73 11.89 -4.47
CA ILE A 243 22.93 13.24 -4.99
C ILE A 243 23.47 13.10 -6.43
N MET A 244 22.93 13.88 -7.36
CA MET A 244 23.38 13.89 -8.74
C MET A 244 24.76 14.53 -8.85
N ASP A 245 25.73 13.74 -9.29
CA ASP A 245 27.02 14.22 -9.74
C ASP A 245 26.88 14.72 -11.20
N ARG A 246 26.91 16.03 -11.37
CA ARG A 246 26.67 16.67 -12.70
C ARG A 246 27.75 16.32 -13.73
N GLU A 247 28.99 16.17 -13.32
CA GLU A 247 30.09 15.82 -14.24
C GLU A 247 29.95 14.37 -14.70
N LYS A 248 29.71 13.46 -13.75
CA LYS A 248 29.49 12.05 -14.07
C LYS A 248 28.25 11.85 -14.93
N ALA A 249 27.20 12.64 -14.71
CA ALA A 249 25.95 12.54 -15.46
C ALA A 249 26.15 12.83 -16.96
N LEU A 250 27.12 13.68 -17.36
CA LEU A 250 27.46 13.94 -18.76
C LEU A 250 27.91 12.69 -19.53
N SER A 251 28.37 11.65 -18.83
CA SER A 251 28.69 10.36 -19.46
C SER A 251 27.49 9.49 -19.79
N TYR A 252 26.28 9.89 -19.37
CA TYR A 252 25.08 9.09 -19.58
C TYR A 252 24.46 9.44 -20.94
N ASP A 253 24.28 8.42 -21.76
CA ASP A 253 23.45 8.53 -22.96
C ASP A 253 22.02 8.15 -22.61
N LEU A 254 21.11 9.14 -22.60
CA LEU A 254 19.78 9.02 -22.05
C LEU A 254 18.72 8.98 -23.14
N ASP A 255 17.87 7.96 -23.09
CA ASP A 255 16.66 7.89 -23.90
C ASP A 255 15.48 8.65 -23.28
N LEU A 256 15.49 8.84 -21.97
CA LEU A 256 14.37 9.43 -21.23
C LEU A 256 14.86 10.11 -19.95
N ILE A 257 14.30 11.26 -19.63
CA ILE A 257 14.39 11.90 -18.32
C ILE A 257 13.00 11.94 -17.71
N VAL A 258 12.93 11.58 -16.42
CA VAL A 258 11.69 11.59 -15.64
C VAL A 258 11.90 12.49 -14.44
N CYS A 259 11.07 13.51 -14.30
CA CYS A 259 11.11 14.44 -13.20
C CYS A 259 9.96 14.14 -12.23
N VAL A 260 10.26 13.98 -10.94
CA VAL A 260 9.28 13.77 -9.87
C VAL A 260 9.63 14.66 -8.69
N SER A 261 8.62 15.17 -7.97
CA SER A 261 8.82 15.98 -6.76
C SER A 261 7.70 15.70 -5.75
N ALA A 262 8.06 15.53 -4.48
CA ALA A 262 7.08 15.47 -3.39
C ALA A 262 6.61 16.86 -2.95
N MET A 263 7.34 17.91 -3.31
CA MET A 263 7.13 19.29 -2.81
C MET A 263 6.25 20.10 -3.74
N ALA A 264 6.45 19.99 -5.06
CA ALA A 264 5.76 20.76 -6.08
C ALA A 264 4.68 19.96 -6.79
N GLY A 265 3.63 20.64 -7.24
CA GLY A 265 2.66 20.08 -8.19
C GLY A 265 3.31 19.81 -9.55
N GLU A 266 2.65 19.02 -10.40
CA GLU A 266 3.17 18.64 -11.72
C GLU A 266 3.51 19.86 -12.57
N GLN A 267 2.59 20.81 -12.72
CA GLN A 267 2.78 22.04 -13.51
C GLN A 267 3.89 22.95 -12.95
N GLU A 268 3.92 23.11 -11.62
CA GLU A 268 4.96 23.90 -10.95
C GLU A 268 6.34 23.27 -11.14
N GLN A 269 6.44 21.95 -11.00
CA GLN A 269 7.66 21.21 -11.26
C GLN A 269 8.09 21.32 -12.71
N GLN A 270 7.17 21.16 -13.65
CA GLN A 270 7.44 21.31 -15.08
C GLN A 270 8.00 22.68 -15.38
N ALA A 271 7.34 23.76 -14.93
CA ALA A 271 7.80 25.11 -15.14
C ALA A 271 9.20 25.37 -14.55
N ALA A 272 9.47 24.85 -13.34
CA ALA A 272 10.78 24.97 -12.70
C ALA A 272 11.88 24.23 -13.47
N MET A 273 11.59 23.05 -13.99
CA MET A 273 12.55 22.26 -14.76
C MET A 273 12.78 22.80 -16.16
N GLU A 274 11.74 23.29 -16.85
CA GLU A 274 11.89 23.94 -18.17
C GLU A 274 12.72 25.24 -18.05
N LYS A 275 12.56 25.99 -16.97
CA LYS A 275 13.41 27.12 -16.65
C LYS A 275 14.86 26.68 -16.43
N GLU A 276 15.12 25.67 -15.61
CA GLU A 276 16.46 25.10 -15.39
C GLU A 276 17.11 24.63 -16.70
N PHE A 277 16.37 23.92 -17.55
CA PHE A 277 16.86 23.45 -18.83
C PHE A 277 17.20 24.59 -19.81
N THR A 278 16.50 25.72 -19.69
CA THR A 278 16.75 26.89 -20.53
C THR A 278 17.94 27.71 -19.99
N GLU A 279 17.96 28.00 -18.70
CA GLU A 279 19.01 28.81 -18.08
C GLU A 279 20.38 28.12 -18.08
N HIS A 280 20.39 26.79 -17.99
CA HIS A 280 21.59 25.96 -18.03
C HIS A 280 21.65 25.06 -19.28
N GLY A 281 21.21 25.61 -20.40
CA GLY A 281 21.10 24.88 -21.68
C GLY A 281 22.41 24.27 -22.17
N GLU A 282 23.56 24.89 -21.89
CA GLU A 282 24.88 24.33 -22.24
C GLU A 282 25.08 22.95 -21.58
N TYR A 283 24.64 22.78 -20.35
CA TYR A 283 24.71 21.51 -19.64
C TYR A 283 23.61 20.52 -20.09
N TRP A 284 22.36 20.97 -20.04
CA TRP A 284 21.23 20.07 -20.26
C TRP A 284 21.08 19.60 -21.72
N ASN A 285 21.45 20.45 -22.69
CA ASN A 285 21.46 20.05 -24.14
C ASN A 285 22.49 18.99 -24.45
N HIS A 286 23.41 18.65 -23.56
CA HIS A 286 24.27 17.50 -23.72
C HIS A 286 23.46 16.19 -23.82
N PHE A 287 22.36 16.09 -23.11
CA PHE A 287 21.51 14.90 -23.09
C PHE A 287 20.59 14.82 -24.31
N SER A 288 20.65 13.68 -25.02
CA SER A 288 19.79 13.41 -26.20
C SER A 288 18.30 13.46 -25.81
N ALA A 289 17.94 13.05 -24.60
CA ALA A 289 16.56 13.12 -24.11
C ALA A 289 16.01 14.55 -24.08
N ILE A 290 16.83 15.56 -23.73
CA ILE A 290 16.43 16.98 -23.75
C ILE A 290 16.25 17.47 -25.17
N ARG A 291 17.25 17.24 -26.03
CA ARG A 291 17.19 17.67 -27.46
C ARG A 291 16.01 17.07 -28.21
N ASN A 292 15.62 15.86 -27.85
CA ASN A 292 14.51 15.12 -28.45
C ASN A 292 13.18 15.29 -27.71
N LYS A 293 13.09 16.18 -26.73
CA LYS A 293 11.90 16.46 -25.92
C LYS A 293 11.34 15.19 -25.24
N ARG A 294 12.21 14.30 -24.81
CA ARG A 294 11.86 13.06 -24.11
C ARG A 294 11.98 13.24 -22.61
N VAL A 295 11.13 14.10 -22.08
CA VAL A 295 11.03 14.39 -20.64
C VAL A 295 9.60 14.12 -20.20
N ILE A 296 9.44 13.42 -19.06
CA ILE A 296 8.15 13.23 -18.40
C ILE A 296 8.20 13.95 -17.06
N TYR A 297 7.15 14.70 -16.76
CA TYR A 297 6.92 15.28 -15.46
C TYR A 297 5.83 14.47 -14.75
N LEU A 298 6.11 14.02 -13.54
CA LEU A 298 5.18 13.18 -12.79
C LEU A 298 4.51 13.98 -11.67
N PRO A 299 3.22 13.77 -11.44
CA PRO A 299 2.52 14.32 -10.29
C PRO A 299 3.18 13.89 -8.97
N LYS A 300 3.04 14.74 -7.94
CA LYS A 300 3.67 14.50 -6.63
C LYS A 300 3.30 13.18 -5.97
N TRP A 301 2.15 12.58 -6.30
CA TRP A 301 1.75 11.29 -5.74
C TRP A 301 2.64 10.11 -6.18
N PHE A 302 3.42 10.27 -7.27
CA PHE A 302 4.48 9.32 -7.63
C PHE A 302 5.72 9.39 -6.71
N ALA A 303 5.90 10.48 -5.98
CA ALA A 303 7.07 10.64 -5.12
C ALA A 303 6.99 9.81 -3.83
N VAL A 304 5.85 9.22 -3.54
CA VAL A 304 5.61 8.37 -2.36
C VAL A 304 4.87 7.10 -2.77
N SER A 305 5.12 6.03 -2.03
CA SER A 305 4.33 4.81 -2.20
C SER A 305 2.92 5.04 -1.65
N SER A 306 1.93 4.76 -2.47
CA SER A 306 0.51 4.88 -2.15
C SER A 306 -0.19 3.53 -1.95
N GLY A 307 0.56 2.43 -2.04
CA GLY A 307 0.01 1.10 -1.90
C GLY A 307 -0.75 0.63 -3.15
N LEU A 308 -2.01 0.27 -3.02
CA LEU A 308 -2.82 -0.26 -4.13
C LEU A 308 -2.90 0.67 -5.35
N ASP A 309 -2.76 1.97 -5.14
CA ASP A 309 -2.75 2.98 -6.22
C ASP A 309 -1.51 2.90 -7.12
N GLU A 310 -0.47 2.17 -6.74
CA GLU A 310 0.68 1.98 -7.64
C GLU A 310 0.28 1.33 -8.97
N ILE A 311 -0.79 0.54 -8.98
CA ILE A 311 -1.35 0.00 -10.23
C ILE A 311 -1.82 1.14 -11.14
N ASP A 312 -2.47 2.15 -10.57
CA ASP A 312 -2.96 3.30 -11.32
C ASP A 312 -1.81 4.23 -11.74
N GLN A 313 -0.75 4.33 -10.93
CA GLN A 313 0.49 5.00 -11.31
C GLN A 313 1.12 4.36 -12.56
N PHE A 314 1.20 3.05 -12.65
CA PHE A 314 1.69 2.37 -13.84
C PHE A 314 0.82 2.65 -15.08
N GLN A 315 -0.51 2.65 -14.93
CA GLN A 315 -1.41 2.97 -16.04
C GLN A 315 -1.20 4.41 -16.54
N ASP A 316 -0.96 5.36 -15.64
CA ASP A 316 -0.63 6.75 -15.99
C ASP A 316 0.74 6.82 -16.69
N LEU A 317 1.76 6.12 -16.19
CA LEU A 317 3.06 6.03 -16.87
C LEU A 317 2.96 5.47 -18.29
N PHE A 318 2.19 4.42 -18.51
CA PHE A 318 2.01 3.85 -19.85
C PHE A 318 1.41 4.87 -20.81
N LYS A 319 0.38 5.62 -20.38
CA LYS A 319 -0.23 6.70 -21.18
C LYS A 319 0.77 7.79 -21.52
N ARG A 320 1.56 8.25 -20.56
CA ARG A 320 2.58 9.31 -20.77
C ARG A 320 3.68 8.83 -21.71
N LEU A 321 4.15 7.60 -21.58
CA LEU A 321 5.14 7.02 -22.50
C LEU A 321 4.61 6.87 -23.93
N ASP A 322 3.35 6.55 -24.10
CA ASP A 322 2.73 6.44 -25.42
C ASP A 322 2.49 7.82 -26.04
N ALA A 323 2.13 8.84 -25.26
CA ALA A 323 2.02 10.23 -25.73
C ALA A 323 3.36 10.76 -26.24
N LEU A 324 4.47 10.49 -25.55
CA LEU A 324 5.82 10.86 -26.01
C LEU A 324 6.20 10.22 -27.35
N LYS A 325 5.74 9.00 -27.64
CA LYS A 325 5.99 8.33 -28.94
C LYS A 325 5.19 8.96 -30.07
N ALA A 326 3.99 9.43 -29.76
CA ALA A 326 3.10 10.10 -30.73
C ALA A 326 3.53 11.55 -31.05
N GLY A 327 4.60 12.07 -30.40
CA GLY A 327 5.04 13.44 -30.56
C GLY A 327 4.07 14.48 -30.00
N GLN A 328 3.17 14.06 -29.11
CA GLN A 328 2.27 14.94 -28.37
C GLN A 328 3.00 15.47 -27.12
N PRO A 329 2.97 16.80 -26.89
CA PRO A 329 3.61 17.42 -25.72
C PRO A 329 2.95 17.02 -24.41
#